data_e485edcd15975ee08a74a1a5269790fd
#
_entry.id   e485edcd15975ee08a74a1a5269790fd
#
_cell.length_a   1.000
_cell.length_b   1.000
_cell.length_c   1.000
_cell.angle_alpha   90.00
_cell.angle_beta   90.00
_cell.angle_gamma   90.00
#
_symmetry.space_group_name_H-M   'P 1'
#
loop_
_entity.id
_entity.type
_entity.pdbx_description
1 polymer ?
#
loop_
_entity_poly.entity_id
_entity_poly.type
_entity_poly.pdbx_seq_one_letter_code
_entity_poly.pdbx_strand_id
1 'polypeptide(L)'
;MTVPHSRPDGARLARAALTRLVEPGDELAVQAVAALGPERALALLTGQDRLQPAERDLLADHAGSGAALGRRWSAGLARWAPRAERLDPARDLVALHRLGGGLLIPEDDAWPAALDDLGAAAPLGLWFRGAGTVPVAARALAVVGSREATSYGRQVTSAVVSRAVRAGTCVVSGGAYGIDGAAHRAALDAAPGIRPGPADAGAPGPVPTIAVLAGGLDRFYPAGHEELLRAVMEAGLLLSEMPPGASPTRHRFLHRNRLIAALSGAVVVVEARWRSGAQNTAGHALSLGREVGVVPGPITSPSSAGCHRLLQEAPVRLVADPAQALDLLPPGQGAVGGPARSDAADPPAVASTEPPHAAAARPTDGLTVEELLVCEALPVRRAVDVDALTVSAGLSLPTVLAVLTRLARRGLAERVEDRWRRSDG
;
A
#
# COMPACT_ATOMS: atom_id res chain seq x y z
N MET A 1 -13.47 -15.12 5.04
CA MET A 1 -13.22 -15.97 3.85
C MET A 1 -12.64 -17.29 4.32
N THR A 2 -13.40 -18.35 4.32
CA THR A 2 -12.90 -19.71 4.50
C THR A 2 -12.31 -20.13 3.16
N VAL A 3 -10.98 -20.11 3.03
CA VAL A 3 -10.33 -20.72 1.86
C VAL A 3 -10.63 -22.22 1.95
N PRO A 4 -11.23 -22.83 0.91
CA PRO A 4 -11.49 -24.26 0.94
C PRO A 4 -10.17 -25.00 1.15
N HIS A 5 -10.17 -26.03 2.00
CA HIS A 5 -9.03 -26.89 2.31
C HIS A 5 -8.64 -27.80 1.13
N SER A 6 -9.03 -27.46 -0.09
CA SER A 6 -8.58 -28.09 -1.32
C SER A 6 -7.11 -27.75 -1.59
N ARG A 7 -6.33 -28.72 -2.08
CA ARG A 7 -4.99 -28.45 -2.62
C ARG A 7 -5.05 -27.20 -3.48
N PRO A 8 -4.09 -26.24 -3.31
CA PRO A 8 -4.07 -25.08 -4.18
C PRO A 8 -4.06 -25.54 -5.63
N ASP A 9 -4.94 -24.97 -6.44
CA ASP A 9 -4.98 -25.25 -7.87
C ASP A 9 -3.66 -24.83 -8.54
N GLY A 10 -3.39 -25.36 -9.74
CA GLY A 10 -2.16 -25.07 -10.46
C GLY A 10 -1.97 -23.58 -10.69
N ALA A 11 -3.06 -22.87 -11.03
CA ALA A 11 -3.03 -21.42 -11.27
C ALA A 11 -2.62 -20.65 -10.02
N ARG A 12 -3.14 -20.98 -8.83
CA ARG A 12 -2.78 -20.31 -7.57
C ARG A 12 -1.32 -20.56 -7.17
N LEU A 13 -0.82 -21.77 -7.37
CA LEU A 13 0.59 -22.09 -7.15
C LEU A 13 1.50 -21.31 -8.12
N ALA A 14 1.13 -21.25 -9.40
CA ALA A 14 1.87 -20.50 -10.40
C ALA A 14 1.88 -19.00 -10.08
N ARG A 15 0.75 -18.42 -9.71
CA ARG A 15 0.66 -17.01 -9.33
C ARG A 15 1.43 -16.69 -8.06
N ALA A 16 1.40 -17.58 -7.05
CA ALA A 16 2.25 -17.43 -5.86
C ALA A 16 3.74 -17.43 -6.22
N ALA A 17 4.18 -18.34 -7.09
CA ALA A 17 5.55 -18.38 -7.61
C ALA A 17 5.91 -17.10 -8.37
N LEU A 18 5.02 -16.62 -9.24
CA LEU A 18 5.22 -15.41 -10.03
C LEU A 18 5.36 -14.16 -9.15
N THR A 19 4.58 -14.01 -8.07
CA THR A 19 4.73 -12.87 -7.14
C THR A 19 6.11 -12.85 -6.45
N ARG A 20 6.80 -13.99 -6.35
CA ARG A 20 8.17 -14.07 -5.83
C ARG A 20 9.22 -13.89 -6.92
N LEU A 21 8.96 -14.40 -8.10
CA LEU A 21 9.88 -14.36 -9.24
C LEU A 21 10.06 -12.94 -9.78
N VAL A 22 8.97 -12.18 -9.86
CA VAL A 22 8.88 -10.90 -10.57
C VAL A 22 8.78 -9.74 -9.60
N GLU A 23 9.38 -8.60 -9.94
CA GLU A 23 9.14 -7.36 -9.18
C GLU A 23 7.83 -6.69 -9.64
N PRO A 24 7.15 -5.95 -8.74
CA PRO A 24 5.99 -5.14 -9.10
C PRO A 24 6.28 -4.21 -10.29
N GLY A 25 5.35 -4.18 -11.26
CA GLY A 25 5.49 -3.35 -12.46
C GLY A 25 6.34 -3.96 -13.57
N ASP A 26 6.67 -5.25 -13.52
CA ASP A 26 7.30 -5.96 -14.65
C ASP A 26 6.25 -6.28 -15.72
N GLU A 27 6.01 -5.31 -16.60
CA GLU A 27 5.01 -5.40 -17.65
C GLU A 27 5.17 -6.64 -18.56
N LEU A 28 6.42 -7.05 -18.84
CA LEU A 28 6.66 -8.20 -19.70
C LEU A 28 6.14 -9.50 -19.08
N ALA A 29 6.32 -9.66 -17.77
CA ALA A 29 5.81 -10.81 -17.04
C ALA A 29 4.27 -10.80 -16.97
N VAL A 30 3.66 -9.64 -16.72
CA VAL A 30 2.19 -9.48 -16.69
C VAL A 30 1.61 -9.80 -18.07
N GLN A 31 2.21 -9.29 -19.15
CA GLN A 31 1.80 -9.58 -20.52
C GLN A 31 1.93 -11.07 -20.87
N ALA A 32 3.01 -11.72 -20.40
CA ALA A 32 3.19 -13.17 -20.63
C ALA A 32 2.09 -13.98 -19.91
N VAL A 33 1.73 -13.59 -18.68
CA VAL A 33 0.64 -14.25 -17.95
C VAL A 33 -0.72 -14.00 -18.61
N ALA A 34 -0.97 -12.79 -19.10
CA ALA A 34 -2.22 -12.46 -19.78
C ALA A 34 -2.39 -13.22 -21.09
N ALA A 35 -1.30 -13.39 -21.85
CA ALA A 35 -1.34 -14.07 -23.16
C ALA A 35 -1.35 -15.60 -23.05
N LEU A 36 -0.67 -16.19 -22.06
CA LEU A 36 -0.37 -17.62 -22.02
C LEU A 36 -0.93 -18.36 -20.80
N GLY A 37 -1.48 -17.62 -19.85
CA GLY A 37 -1.90 -18.12 -18.55
C GLY A 37 -0.73 -18.26 -17.56
N PRO A 38 -1.03 -18.35 -16.24
CA PRO A 38 -0.02 -18.26 -15.19
C PRO A 38 0.95 -19.46 -15.17
N GLU A 39 0.48 -20.67 -15.41
CA GLU A 39 1.30 -21.87 -15.36
C GLU A 39 2.30 -21.91 -16.53
N ARG A 40 1.83 -21.62 -17.75
CA ARG A 40 2.68 -21.58 -18.93
C ARG A 40 3.68 -20.43 -18.85
N ALA A 41 3.24 -19.25 -18.43
CA ALA A 41 4.14 -18.12 -18.20
C ALA A 41 5.22 -18.47 -17.18
N LEU A 42 4.87 -19.10 -16.05
CA LEU A 42 5.86 -19.50 -15.04
C LEU A 42 6.93 -20.43 -15.62
N ALA A 43 6.55 -21.46 -16.36
CA ALA A 43 7.50 -22.39 -16.99
C ALA A 43 8.49 -21.68 -17.93
N LEU A 44 8.00 -20.69 -18.67
CA LEU A 44 8.81 -19.88 -19.57
C LEU A 44 9.72 -18.88 -18.83
N LEU A 45 9.18 -18.16 -17.81
CA LEU A 45 9.93 -17.14 -17.07
C LEU A 45 10.99 -17.76 -16.15
N THR A 46 10.81 -19.00 -15.72
CA THR A 46 11.85 -19.76 -14.98
C THR A 46 12.90 -20.42 -15.88
N GLY A 47 12.70 -20.38 -17.19
CA GLY A 47 13.60 -21.04 -18.14
C GLY A 47 13.46 -22.56 -18.19
N GLN A 48 12.44 -23.14 -17.55
CA GLN A 48 12.13 -24.57 -17.61
C GLN A 48 11.69 -24.99 -19.00
N ASP A 49 11.15 -24.05 -19.76
CA ASP A 49 10.71 -24.29 -21.14
C ASP A 49 11.11 -23.13 -22.05
N ARG A 50 10.93 -23.30 -23.35
CA ARG A 50 11.28 -22.31 -24.39
C ARG A 50 10.04 -21.76 -25.03
N LEU A 51 10.08 -20.46 -25.31
CA LEU A 51 9.01 -19.74 -26.02
C LEU A 51 8.87 -20.26 -27.47
N GLN A 52 7.73 -20.82 -27.78
CA GLN A 52 7.40 -21.34 -29.10
C GLN A 52 7.09 -20.19 -30.10
N PRO A 53 7.24 -20.40 -31.43
CA PRO A 53 6.94 -19.35 -32.42
C PRO A 53 5.53 -18.76 -32.28
N ALA A 54 4.49 -19.58 -32.15
CA ALA A 54 3.11 -19.13 -31.98
C ALA A 54 2.89 -18.32 -30.68
N GLU A 55 3.55 -18.70 -29.59
CA GLU A 55 3.50 -17.96 -28.32
C GLU A 55 4.22 -16.61 -28.42
N ARG A 56 5.28 -16.56 -29.22
CA ARG A 56 6.00 -15.30 -29.50
C ARG A 56 5.13 -14.34 -30.27
N ASP A 57 4.33 -14.83 -31.23
CA ASP A 57 3.40 -14.01 -31.99
C ASP A 57 2.30 -13.44 -31.09
N LEU A 58 1.71 -14.27 -30.21
CA LEU A 58 0.76 -13.82 -29.19
C LEU A 58 1.34 -12.74 -28.26
N LEU A 59 2.60 -12.92 -27.83
CA LEU A 59 3.27 -11.93 -26.99
C LEU A 59 3.63 -10.65 -27.75
N ALA A 60 3.91 -10.75 -29.06
CA ALA A 60 4.26 -9.60 -29.89
C ALA A 60 3.07 -8.64 -30.05
N ASP A 61 1.85 -9.16 -30.10
CA ASP A 61 0.63 -8.36 -30.14
C ASP A 61 0.44 -7.51 -28.88
N HIS A 62 0.97 -7.95 -27.72
CA HIS A 62 0.85 -7.28 -26.44
C HIS A 62 2.10 -6.48 -26.04
N ALA A 63 3.28 -6.94 -26.43
CA ALA A 63 4.57 -6.46 -25.90
C ALA A 63 5.46 -5.72 -26.91
N GLY A 64 4.98 -5.52 -28.14
CA GLY A 64 5.76 -4.93 -29.24
C GLY A 64 6.58 -5.94 -30.02
N SER A 65 6.83 -5.65 -31.31
CA SER A 65 7.24 -6.61 -32.33
C SER A 65 8.70 -7.13 -32.28
N GLY A 66 8.86 -8.37 -32.68
CA GLY A 66 10.05 -8.98 -33.26
C GLY A 66 11.34 -8.95 -32.44
N ALA A 67 12.37 -8.29 -32.97
CA ALA A 67 13.71 -8.24 -32.35
C ALA A 67 13.74 -7.50 -31.01
N ALA A 68 12.84 -6.55 -30.78
CA ALA A 68 12.73 -5.85 -29.49
C ALA A 68 12.20 -6.78 -28.39
N LEU A 69 11.18 -7.58 -28.68
CA LEU A 69 10.66 -8.59 -27.76
C LEU A 69 11.75 -9.63 -27.40
N GLY A 70 12.51 -10.11 -28.38
CA GLY A 70 13.59 -11.07 -28.12
C GLY A 70 14.65 -10.54 -27.13
N ARG A 71 15.07 -9.28 -27.29
CA ARG A 71 16.00 -8.63 -26.35
C ARG A 71 15.41 -8.44 -24.95
N ARG A 72 14.15 -7.95 -24.88
CA ARG A 72 13.43 -7.78 -23.60
C ARG A 72 13.26 -9.12 -22.88
N TRP A 73 12.93 -10.17 -23.63
CA TRP A 73 12.76 -11.52 -23.10
C TRP A 73 14.06 -12.07 -22.53
N SER A 74 15.17 -12.00 -23.28
CA SER A 74 16.48 -12.47 -22.81
C SER A 74 16.95 -11.70 -21.57
N ALA A 75 16.76 -10.39 -21.53
CA ALA A 75 17.06 -9.56 -20.37
C ALA A 75 16.15 -9.91 -19.18
N GLY A 76 14.88 -10.24 -19.43
CA GLY A 76 13.92 -10.72 -18.43
C GLY A 76 14.40 -12.03 -17.80
N LEU A 77 14.71 -13.03 -18.60
CA LEU A 77 15.21 -14.32 -18.11
C LEU A 77 16.47 -14.18 -17.24
N ALA A 78 17.42 -13.35 -17.66
CA ALA A 78 18.63 -13.08 -16.85
C ALA A 78 18.29 -12.42 -15.50
N ARG A 79 17.28 -11.54 -15.46
CA ARG A 79 16.83 -10.85 -14.24
C ARG A 79 16.06 -11.78 -13.31
N TRP A 80 15.27 -12.73 -13.81
CA TRP A 80 14.46 -13.65 -13.02
C TRP A 80 15.22 -14.88 -12.55
N ALA A 81 16.23 -15.37 -13.30
CA ALA A 81 16.99 -16.59 -13.01
C ALA A 81 17.46 -16.73 -11.55
N PRO A 82 18.04 -15.70 -10.88
CA PRO A 82 18.50 -15.86 -9.50
C PRO A 82 17.39 -16.13 -8.49
N ARG A 83 16.13 -15.80 -8.85
CA ARG A 83 14.96 -16.04 -8.00
C ARG A 83 14.27 -17.35 -8.35
N ALA A 84 14.37 -17.80 -9.60
CA ALA A 84 13.76 -19.04 -10.07
C ALA A 84 14.24 -20.27 -9.27
N GLU A 85 15.51 -20.30 -8.89
CA GLU A 85 16.11 -21.37 -8.10
C GLU A 85 15.58 -21.47 -6.65
N ARG A 86 14.92 -20.41 -6.15
CA ARG A 86 14.46 -20.29 -4.75
C ARG A 86 12.95 -20.29 -4.60
N LEU A 87 12.22 -20.70 -5.62
CA LEU A 87 10.77 -20.72 -5.60
C LEU A 87 10.25 -21.87 -4.74
N ASP A 88 9.40 -21.55 -3.78
CA ASP A 88 8.63 -22.51 -2.99
C ASP A 88 7.23 -21.93 -2.73
N PRO A 89 6.36 -21.89 -3.75
CA PRO A 89 5.06 -21.26 -3.65
C PRO A 89 4.13 -21.96 -2.63
N ALA A 90 4.27 -23.28 -2.47
CA ALA A 90 3.49 -24.03 -1.48
C ALA A 90 3.85 -23.59 -0.06
N ARG A 91 5.14 -23.40 0.22
CA ARG A 91 5.62 -22.88 1.51
C ARG A 91 5.11 -21.46 1.78
N ASP A 92 5.11 -20.59 0.76
CA ASP A 92 4.61 -19.22 0.89
C ASP A 92 3.14 -19.19 1.22
N LEU A 93 2.31 -19.98 0.53
CA LEU A 93 0.88 -20.11 0.79
C LEU A 93 0.62 -20.64 2.21
N VAL A 94 1.32 -21.70 2.61
CA VAL A 94 1.21 -22.28 3.96
C VAL A 94 1.66 -21.26 5.02
N ALA A 95 2.75 -20.53 4.78
CA ALA A 95 3.27 -19.55 5.74
C ALA A 95 2.22 -18.46 6.03
N LEU A 96 1.59 -17.92 4.98
CA LEU A 96 0.60 -16.87 5.18
C LEU A 96 -0.74 -17.42 5.70
N HIS A 97 -1.13 -18.62 5.29
CA HIS A 97 -2.33 -19.28 5.82
C HIS A 97 -2.26 -19.47 7.34
N ARG A 98 -1.11 -19.89 7.88
CA ARG A 98 -0.87 -20.01 9.33
C ARG A 98 -1.01 -18.68 10.07
N LEU A 99 -0.86 -17.56 9.38
CA LEU A 99 -1.02 -16.20 9.92
C LEU A 99 -2.43 -15.63 9.69
N GLY A 100 -3.40 -16.45 9.27
CA GLY A 100 -4.76 -16.03 8.99
C GLY A 100 -4.91 -15.23 7.69
N GLY A 101 -4.04 -15.47 6.72
CA GLY A 101 -4.06 -14.80 5.42
C GLY A 101 -4.15 -15.79 4.25
N GLY A 102 -4.00 -15.27 3.04
CA GLY A 102 -4.03 -16.04 1.81
C GLY A 102 -3.57 -15.22 0.59
N LEU A 103 -3.81 -15.77 -0.58
CA LEU A 103 -3.54 -15.13 -1.87
C LEU A 103 -4.84 -15.05 -2.67
N LEU A 104 -5.24 -13.84 -3.04
CA LEU A 104 -6.26 -13.58 -4.06
C LEU A 104 -5.58 -13.59 -5.43
N ILE A 105 -6.24 -14.21 -6.40
CA ILE A 105 -5.79 -14.26 -7.79
C ILE A 105 -6.91 -13.78 -8.72
N PRO A 106 -6.60 -13.29 -9.94
CA PRO A 106 -7.61 -12.81 -10.89
C PRO A 106 -8.70 -13.84 -11.23
N GLU A 107 -8.42 -15.13 -11.03
CA GLU A 107 -9.37 -16.23 -11.25
C GLU A 107 -10.37 -16.41 -10.09
N ASP A 108 -10.23 -15.66 -8.99
CA ASP A 108 -11.14 -15.73 -7.83
C ASP A 108 -12.32 -14.77 -8.00
N ASP A 109 -13.53 -15.20 -7.64
CA ASP A 109 -14.72 -14.33 -7.59
C ASP A 109 -14.53 -13.12 -6.65
N ALA A 110 -13.67 -13.24 -5.65
CA ALA A 110 -13.35 -12.19 -4.69
C ALA A 110 -12.23 -11.24 -5.18
N TRP A 111 -11.73 -11.42 -6.41
CA TRP A 111 -10.73 -10.53 -6.97
C TRP A 111 -11.28 -9.11 -7.12
N PRO A 112 -10.56 -8.07 -6.67
CA PRO A 112 -11.00 -6.70 -6.86
C PRO A 112 -10.88 -6.29 -8.33
N ALA A 113 -11.97 -6.30 -9.07
CA ALA A 113 -11.99 -5.98 -10.51
C ALA A 113 -11.35 -4.61 -10.84
N ALA A 114 -11.36 -3.67 -9.89
CA ALA A 114 -10.70 -2.37 -10.06
C ALA A 114 -9.16 -2.47 -10.27
N LEU A 115 -8.54 -3.60 -9.94
CA LEU A 115 -7.11 -3.83 -10.23
C LEU A 115 -6.86 -4.10 -11.72
N ASP A 116 -7.88 -4.52 -12.46
CA ASP A 116 -7.77 -4.79 -13.90
C ASP A 116 -7.62 -3.49 -14.69
N ASP A 117 -8.10 -2.35 -14.14
CA ASP A 117 -7.89 -1.01 -14.71
C ASP A 117 -6.40 -0.63 -14.85
N LEU A 118 -5.52 -1.32 -14.10
CA LEU A 118 -4.07 -1.14 -14.20
C LEU A 118 -3.46 -1.75 -15.48
N GLY A 119 -4.19 -2.58 -16.22
CA GLY A 119 -3.74 -3.20 -17.48
C GLY A 119 -2.42 -3.96 -17.30
N ALA A 120 -1.40 -3.62 -18.09
CA ALA A 120 -0.07 -4.24 -18.00
C ALA A 120 0.66 -4.00 -16.67
N ALA A 121 0.17 -3.09 -15.85
CA ALA A 121 0.67 -2.86 -14.50
C ALA A 121 -0.17 -3.57 -13.42
N ALA A 122 -1.13 -4.43 -13.77
CA ALA A 122 -1.93 -5.18 -12.82
C ALA A 122 -1.06 -6.13 -11.98
N PRO A 123 -1.42 -6.38 -10.69
CA PRO A 123 -0.69 -7.33 -9.87
C PRO A 123 -0.95 -8.77 -10.32
N LEU A 124 0.06 -9.62 -10.25
CA LEU A 124 -0.05 -11.04 -10.61
C LEU A 124 -0.84 -11.85 -9.57
N GLY A 125 -0.97 -11.33 -8.37
CA GLY A 125 -1.73 -11.82 -7.26
C GLY A 125 -1.66 -10.85 -6.09
N LEU A 126 -2.60 -10.94 -5.17
CA LEU A 126 -2.72 -10.02 -4.02
C LEU A 126 -2.77 -10.83 -2.73
N TRP A 127 -1.68 -10.82 -1.97
CA TRP A 127 -1.62 -11.41 -0.64
C TRP A 127 -2.45 -10.58 0.33
N PHE A 128 -3.16 -11.26 1.23
CA PHE A 128 -4.02 -10.59 2.22
C PHE A 128 -3.86 -11.20 3.62
N ARG A 129 -4.14 -10.41 4.65
CA ARG A 129 -4.36 -10.82 6.04
C ARG A 129 -5.49 -10.01 6.65
N GLY A 130 -6.34 -10.68 7.42
CA GLY A 130 -7.51 -10.09 8.06
C GLY A 130 -8.79 -10.78 7.66
N ALA A 131 -9.91 -10.39 8.26
CA ALA A 131 -11.18 -11.09 8.13
C ALA A 131 -12.19 -10.44 7.18
N GLY A 132 -11.82 -9.30 6.57
CA GLY A 132 -12.71 -8.54 5.69
C GLY A 132 -12.63 -8.96 4.22
N THR A 133 -13.43 -8.29 3.40
CA THR A 133 -13.35 -8.36 1.93
C THR A 133 -12.98 -6.99 1.37
N VAL A 134 -12.33 -6.98 0.22
CA VAL A 134 -12.04 -5.72 -0.49
C VAL A 134 -13.36 -5.18 -1.06
N PRO A 135 -13.79 -3.96 -0.70
CA PRO A 135 -15.01 -3.38 -1.25
C PRO A 135 -14.81 -3.00 -2.72
N VAL A 136 -15.91 -2.79 -3.42
CA VAL A 136 -15.85 -2.14 -4.75
C VAL A 136 -15.23 -0.75 -4.63
N ALA A 137 -14.46 -0.33 -5.62
CA ALA A 137 -13.70 0.93 -5.57
C ALA A 137 -14.60 2.15 -5.26
N ALA A 138 -15.83 2.20 -5.79
CA ALA A 138 -16.80 3.25 -5.51
C ALA A 138 -17.15 3.42 -4.02
N ARG A 139 -16.86 2.44 -3.18
CA ARG A 139 -17.05 2.46 -1.72
C ARG A 139 -15.76 2.58 -0.94
N ALA A 140 -14.67 2.95 -1.59
CA ALA A 140 -13.36 3.08 -0.99
C ALA A 140 -12.76 4.46 -1.32
N LEU A 141 -12.23 5.14 -0.30
CA LEU A 141 -11.54 6.42 -0.41
C LEU A 141 -10.09 6.26 -0.01
N ALA A 142 -9.16 6.55 -0.92
CA ALA A 142 -7.75 6.62 -0.54
C ALA A 142 -7.46 7.92 0.19
N VAL A 143 -6.79 7.84 1.34
CA VAL A 143 -6.31 9.01 2.10
C VAL A 143 -4.80 8.88 2.26
N VAL A 144 -4.05 9.78 1.63
CA VAL A 144 -2.58 9.71 1.56
C VAL A 144 -1.94 11.05 1.86
N GLY A 145 -0.65 11.02 2.22
CA GLY A 145 0.05 12.28 2.46
C GLY A 145 1.48 12.12 2.93
N SER A 146 1.97 13.20 3.54
CA SER A 146 3.30 13.30 4.09
C SER A 146 3.53 12.25 5.20
N ARG A 147 4.73 11.67 5.23
CA ARG A 147 5.17 10.83 6.34
C ARG A 147 5.41 11.62 7.64
N GLU A 148 5.60 12.92 7.53
CA GLU A 148 5.70 13.88 8.63
C GLU A 148 4.39 14.70 8.67
N ALA A 149 3.33 14.12 9.26
CA ALA A 149 2.07 14.84 9.41
C ALA A 149 2.18 15.93 10.47
N THR A 150 1.75 17.15 10.10
CA THR A 150 1.58 18.23 11.08
C THR A 150 0.34 17.99 11.95
N SER A 151 0.16 18.79 13.01
CA SER A 151 -1.09 18.76 13.80
C SER A 151 -2.31 19.08 12.92
N TYR A 152 -2.19 20.06 12.03
CA TYR A 152 -3.21 20.38 11.03
C TYR A 152 -3.54 19.17 10.14
N GLY A 153 -2.52 18.54 9.54
CA GLY A 153 -2.71 17.37 8.69
C GLY A 153 -3.40 16.21 9.41
N ARG A 154 -3.02 15.94 10.67
CA ARG A 154 -3.67 14.91 11.49
C ARG A 154 -5.14 15.26 11.79
N GLN A 155 -5.43 16.51 12.12
CA GLN A 155 -6.81 16.97 12.41
C GLN A 155 -7.70 16.84 11.17
N VAL A 156 -7.25 17.32 10.02
CA VAL A 156 -7.99 17.22 8.76
C VAL A 156 -8.17 15.75 8.36
N THR A 157 -7.12 14.93 8.47
CA THR A 157 -7.21 13.48 8.20
C THR A 157 -8.28 12.83 9.07
N SER A 158 -8.30 13.13 10.37
CA SER A 158 -9.30 12.58 11.30
C SER A 158 -10.71 13.01 10.92
N ALA A 159 -10.93 14.26 10.56
CA ALA A 159 -12.24 14.78 10.17
C ALA A 159 -12.75 14.12 8.89
N VAL A 160 -11.92 14.05 7.84
CA VAL A 160 -12.26 13.42 6.55
C VAL A 160 -12.56 11.94 6.73
N VAL A 161 -11.66 11.22 7.40
CA VAL A 161 -11.76 9.77 7.57
C VAL A 161 -12.95 9.37 8.45
N SER A 162 -13.16 10.05 9.58
CA SER A 162 -14.28 9.76 10.46
C SER A 162 -15.63 9.98 9.74
N ARG A 163 -15.72 11.00 8.89
CA ARG A 163 -16.91 11.23 8.08
C ARG A 163 -17.10 10.13 7.04
N ALA A 164 -16.02 9.72 6.34
CA ALA A 164 -16.06 8.67 5.33
C ALA A 164 -16.52 7.32 5.93
N VAL A 165 -15.92 6.92 7.05
CA VAL A 165 -16.26 5.65 7.71
C VAL A 165 -17.71 5.65 8.22
N ARG A 166 -18.18 6.75 8.82
CA ARG A 166 -19.60 6.86 9.24
C ARG A 166 -20.58 6.81 8.06
N ALA A 167 -20.14 7.21 6.88
CA ALA A 167 -20.92 7.07 5.64
C ALA A 167 -20.82 5.67 5.01
N GLY A 168 -20.16 4.71 5.65
CA GLY A 168 -19.97 3.34 5.15
C GLY A 168 -18.89 3.22 4.06
N THR A 169 -17.99 4.19 3.97
CA THR A 169 -16.88 4.20 3.03
C THR A 169 -15.63 3.62 3.68
N CYS A 170 -15.00 2.65 3.03
CA CYS A 170 -13.73 2.09 3.45
C CYS A 170 -12.57 3.07 3.16
N VAL A 171 -11.65 3.23 4.09
CA VAL A 171 -10.46 4.04 3.90
C VAL A 171 -9.27 3.17 3.49
N VAL A 172 -8.67 3.48 2.34
CA VAL A 172 -7.47 2.78 1.83
C VAL A 172 -6.25 3.67 2.02
N SER A 173 -5.19 3.12 2.60
CA SER A 173 -3.94 3.86 2.76
C SER A 173 -2.73 2.94 2.78
N GLY A 174 -1.53 3.49 2.92
CA GLY A 174 -0.28 2.74 2.78
C GLY A 174 0.33 2.23 4.07
N GLY A 175 -0.24 2.52 5.22
CA GLY A 175 0.31 2.12 6.52
C GLY A 175 1.62 2.83 6.90
N ALA A 176 2.08 3.81 6.13
CA ALA A 176 3.28 4.60 6.43
C ALA A 176 3.07 5.51 7.64
N TYR A 177 4.16 6.08 8.17
CA TYR A 177 4.04 7.16 9.17
C TYR A 177 3.29 8.36 8.60
N GLY A 178 2.89 9.26 9.48
CA GLY A 178 2.24 10.51 9.13
C GLY A 178 0.76 10.34 8.77
N ILE A 179 0.36 10.84 7.61
CA ILE A 179 -1.05 10.88 7.19
C ILE A 179 -1.65 9.47 7.07
N ASP A 180 -0.92 8.50 6.50
CA ASP A 180 -1.40 7.13 6.35
C ASP A 180 -1.77 6.51 7.72
N GLY A 181 -0.84 6.62 8.68
CA GLY A 181 -1.09 6.14 10.04
C GLY A 181 -2.21 6.89 10.76
N ALA A 182 -2.34 8.20 10.55
CA ALA A 182 -3.45 8.99 11.09
C ALA A 182 -4.78 8.54 10.47
N ALA A 183 -4.81 8.24 9.16
CA ALA A 183 -5.99 7.75 8.48
C ALA A 183 -6.48 6.41 9.05
N HIS A 184 -5.57 5.45 9.24
CA HIS A 184 -5.94 4.15 9.81
C HIS A 184 -6.45 4.29 11.25
N ARG A 185 -5.81 5.10 12.11
CA ARG A 185 -6.29 5.35 13.48
C ARG A 185 -7.68 5.95 13.48
N ALA A 186 -7.89 7.01 12.70
CA ALA A 186 -9.20 7.67 12.61
C ALA A 186 -10.29 6.74 12.08
N ALA A 187 -9.97 5.82 11.15
CA ALA A 187 -10.90 4.85 10.65
C ALA A 187 -11.31 3.81 11.71
N LEU A 188 -10.35 3.32 12.49
CA LEU A 188 -10.59 2.40 13.59
C LEU A 188 -11.41 3.07 14.71
N ASP A 189 -11.09 4.32 15.06
CA ASP A 189 -11.79 5.09 16.08
C ASP A 189 -13.24 5.41 15.67
N ALA A 190 -13.48 5.62 14.37
CA ALA A 190 -14.81 5.94 13.84
C ALA A 190 -15.73 4.72 13.70
N ALA A 191 -15.20 3.52 13.82
CA ALA A 191 -15.91 2.25 13.67
C ALA A 191 -15.83 1.36 14.93
N PRO A 192 -16.24 1.85 16.13
CA PRO A 192 -16.16 1.07 17.34
C PRO A 192 -17.07 -0.17 17.24
N GLY A 193 -16.48 -1.36 17.43
CA GLY A 193 -17.23 -2.63 17.45
C GLY A 193 -17.50 -3.25 16.08
N ILE A 194 -17.05 -2.67 14.97
CA ILE A 194 -17.05 -3.38 13.68
C ILE A 194 -15.95 -4.44 13.75
N ARG A 195 -16.34 -5.65 14.14
CA ARG A 195 -15.55 -6.86 13.88
C ARG A 195 -16.10 -7.48 12.60
N PRO A 196 -15.26 -7.81 11.62
CA PRO A 196 -15.69 -8.64 10.50
C PRO A 196 -16.29 -9.91 11.11
N GLY A 197 -17.58 -10.17 10.84
CA GLY A 197 -18.22 -11.41 11.32
C GLY A 197 -17.53 -12.63 10.73
N PRO A 198 -17.63 -13.82 11.37
CA PRO A 198 -17.23 -15.06 10.74
C PRO A 198 -17.92 -15.19 9.39
N ALA A 199 -17.26 -15.79 8.41
CA ALA A 199 -17.74 -15.94 7.04
C ALA A 199 -19.12 -16.62 6.91
N ASP A 200 -19.58 -17.28 7.98
CA ASP A 200 -20.87 -17.98 8.05
C ASP A 200 -22.06 -17.08 8.44
N ALA A 201 -21.85 -15.80 8.75
CA ALA A 201 -22.86 -14.87 9.26
C ALA A 201 -23.48 -13.96 8.19
N GLY A 202 -23.65 -14.41 6.95
CA GLY A 202 -24.11 -13.54 5.86
C GLY A 202 -22.98 -12.64 5.32
N ALA A 203 -23.27 -11.79 4.33
CA ALA A 203 -22.25 -10.98 3.66
C ALA A 203 -21.33 -10.27 4.70
N PRO A 204 -19.99 -10.37 4.56
CA PRO A 204 -19.06 -9.74 5.49
C PRO A 204 -19.34 -8.25 5.57
N GLY A 205 -19.40 -7.73 6.80
CA GLY A 205 -19.68 -6.33 7.05
C GLY A 205 -18.63 -5.41 6.41
N PRO A 206 -18.94 -4.11 6.22
CA PRO A 206 -18.03 -3.16 5.62
C PRO A 206 -16.76 -3.05 6.48
N VAL A 207 -15.60 -3.19 5.86
CA VAL A 207 -14.31 -2.97 6.54
C VAL A 207 -14.04 -1.46 6.63
N PRO A 208 -13.67 -0.93 7.82
CA PRO A 208 -13.43 0.50 7.99
C PRO A 208 -12.17 0.97 7.27
N THR A 209 -11.17 0.09 7.16
CA THR A 209 -9.90 0.46 6.54
C THR A 209 -9.12 -0.72 5.98
N ILE A 210 -8.32 -0.43 4.96
CA ILE A 210 -7.41 -1.37 4.29
C ILE A 210 -6.02 -0.74 4.22
N ALA A 211 -5.00 -1.43 4.74
CA ALA A 211 -3.62 -1.04 4.55
C ALA A 211 -2.98 -1.84 3.42
N VAL A 212 -2.52 -1.16 2.37
CA VAL A 212 -1.74 -1.77 1.29
C VAL A 212 -0.26 -1.63 1.64
N LEU A 213 0.49 -2.72 1.74
CA LEU A 213 1.88 -2.71 2.19
C LEU A 213 2.85 -3.00 1.03
N ALA A 214 4.10 -2.57 1.17
CA ALA A 214 5.13 -2.73 0.14
C ALA A 214 6.05 -3.94 0.36
N GLY A 215 5.83 -4.69 1.42
CA GLY A 215 6.56 -5.91 1.77
C GLY A 215 5.64 -7.06 2.09
N GLY A 216 6.20 -8.23 2.37
CA GLY A 216 5.42 -9.41 2.76
C GLY A 216 4.63 -9.18 4.05
N LEU A 217 3.46 -9.80 4.15
CA LEU A 217 2.54 -9.62 5.27
C LEU A 217 2.87 -10.49 6.50
N ASP A 218 3.95 -11.25 6.46
CA ASP A 218 4.46 -12.01 7.59
C ASP A 218 5.11 -11.12 8.66
N ARG A 219 5.43 -9.87 8.32
CA ARG A 219 5.99 -8.86 9.21
C ARG A 219 5.28 -7.53 9.03
N PHE A 220 5.04 -6.85 10.14
CA PHE A 220 4.51 -5.48 10.07
C PHE A 220 5.64 -4.48 9.77
N TYR A 221 5.39 -3.61 8.81
CA TYR A 221 6.31 -2.53 8.44
C TYR A 221 5.50 -1.23 8.17
N PRO A 222 5.89 -0.10 8.75
CA PRO A 222 7.05 0.13 9.62
C PRO A 222 6.86 -0.48 11.03
N ALA A 223 7.96 -0.87 11.67
CA ALA A 223 7.91 -1.52 12.98
C ALA A 223 7.19 -0.68 14.06
N GLY A 224 7.33 0.65 14.01
CA GLY A 224 6.61 1.55 14.94
C GLY A 224 5.09 1.61 14.71
N HIS A 225 4.57 0.98 13.66
CA HIS A 225 3.13 0.82 13.42
C HIS A 225 2.64 -0.62 13.61
N GLU A 226 3.41 -1.49 14.26
CA GLU A 226 3.02 -2.88 14.47
C GLU A 226 1.65 -3.00 15.13
N GLU A 227 1.41 -2.29 16.25
CA GLU A 227 0.13 -2.30 16.95
C GLU A 227 -1.00 -1.76 16.07
N LEU A 228 -0.74 -0.68 15.34
CA LEU A 228 -1.72 -0.11 14.42
C LEU A 228 -2.09 -1.08 13.29
N LEU A 229 -1.09 -1.68 12.65
CA LEU A 229 -1.32 -2.62 11.55
C LEU A 229 -1.99 -3.91 12.03
N ARG A 230 -1.72 -4.33 13.28
CA ARG A 230 -2.44 -5.43 13.92
C ARG A 230 -3.92 -5.07 14.11
N ALA A 231 -4.22 -3.88 14.61
CA ALA A 231 -5.61 -3.42 14.75
C ALA A 231 -6.31 -3.28 13.38
N VAL A 232 -5.60 -2.79 12.35
CA VAL A 232 -6.12 -2.77 10.97
C VAL A 232 -6.42 -4.17 10.46
N MET A 233 -5.56 -5.14 10.72
CA MET A 233 -5.78 -6.55 10.34
C MET A 233 -7.00 -7.16 11.05
N GLU A 234 -7.20 -6.84 12.32
CA GLU A 234 -8.31 -7.35 13.13
C GLU A 234 -9.67 -6.77 12.74
N ALA A 235 -9.72 -5.49 12.37
CA ALA A 235 -10.94 -4.79 12.00
C ALA A 235 -11.18 -4.68 10.48
N GLY A 236 -10.17 -4.96 9.68
CA GLY A 236 -10.17 -4.75 8.24
C GLY A 236 -9.24 -5.72 7.51
N LEU A 237 -8.38 -5.17 6.63
CA LEU A 237 -7.47 -5.95 5.79
C LEU A 237 -6.08 -5.31 5.68
N LEU A 238 -5.08 -6.17 5.61
CA LEU A 238 -3.77 -5.87 5.06
C LEU A 238 -3.65 -6.51 3.68
N LEU A 239 -3.16 -5.77 2.71
CA LEU A 239 -2.93 -6.23 1.34
C LEU A 239 -1.49 -5.99 0.92
N SER A 240 -0.94 -6.89 0.11
CA SER A 240 0.36 -6.72 -0.51
C SER A 240 0.49 -7.53 -1.80
N GLU A 241 1.21 -7.01 -2.78
CA GLU A 241 1.62 -7.75 -3.97
C GLU A 241 2.83 -8.66 -3.70
N MET A 242 3.49 -8.45 -2.56
CA MET A 242 4.73 -9.16 -2.22
C MET A 242 4.48 -10.42 -1.39
N PRO A 243 5.17 -11.54 -1.70
CA PRO A 243 5.04 -12.78 -0.96
C PRO A 243 5.63 -12.66 0.46
N PRO A 244 5.29 -13.58 1.38
CA PRO A 244 5.89 -13.64 2.72
C PRO A 244 7.41 -13.62 2.69
N GLY A 245 8.04 -12.93 3.64
CA GLY A 245 9.50 -12.77 3.71
C GLY A 245 10.08 -11.68 2.81
N ALA A 246 9.28 -11.09 1.92
CA ALA A 246 9.76 -10.01 1.06
C ALA A 246 9.93 -8.71 1.84
N SER A 247 11.13 -8.13 1.83
CA SER A 247 11.42 -6.85 2.47
C SER A 247 10.88 -5.68 1.63
N PRO A 248 10.37 -4.61 2.26
CA PRO A 248 10.01 -3.41 1.55
C PRO A 248 11.26 -2.72 0.98
N THR A 249 11.16 -2.16 -0.23
CA THR A 249 12.19 -1.37 -0.88
C THR A 249 11.61 -0.07 -1.43
N ARG A 250 12.46 0.92 -1.73
CA ARG A 250 11.99 2.18 -2.33
C ARG A 250 11.18 1.95 -3.61
N HIS A 251 11.62 1.05 -4.46
CA HIS A 251 10.92 0.66 -5.68
C HIS A 251 9.52 0.11 -5.37
N ARG A 252 9.43 -0.85 -4.43
CA ARG A 252 8.17 -1.48 -4.03
C ARG A 252 7.18 -0.50 -3.40
N PHE A 253 7.66 0.50 -2.65
CA PHE A 253 6.81 1.59 -2.14
C PHE A 253 6.16 2.40 -3.25
N LEU A 254 6.92 2.76 -4.29
CA LEU A 254 6.39 3.52 -5.41
C LEU A 254 5.39 2.72 -6.24
N HIS A 255 5.71 1.45 -6.51
CA HIS A 255 4.83 0.56 -7.26
C HIS A 255 3.55 0.19 -6.50
N ARG A 256 3.63 0.03 -5.17
CA ARG A 256 2.48 -0.21 -4.32
C ARG A 256 1.43 0.90 -4.42
N ASN A 257 1.84 2.15 -4.60
CA ASN A 257 0.93 3.30 -4.62
C ASN A 257 -0.12 3.19 -5.73
N ARG A 258 0.17 2.50 -6.84
CA ARG A 258 -0.83 2.25 -7.89
C ARG A 258 -1.99 1.38 -7.40
N LEU A 259 -1.70 0.45 -6.47
CA LEU A 259 -2.74 -0.41 -5.88
C LEU A 259 -3.66 0.41 -4.96
N ILE A 260 -3.12 1.36 -4.19
CA ILE A 260 -3.94 2.28 -3.37
C ILE A 260 -4.88 3.06 -4.27
N ALA A 261 -4.38 3.61 -5.38
CA ALA A 261 -5.19 4.37 -6.32
C ALA A 261 -6.24 3.50 -7.01
N ALA A 262 -5.88 2.30 -7.48
CA ALA A 262 -6.79 1.40 -8.18
C ALA A 262 -7.92 0.87 -7.29
N LEU A 263 -7.60 0.51 -6.04
CA LEU A 263 -8.57 -0.02 -5.07
C LEU A 263 -9.57 1.03 -4.54
N SER A 264 -9.42 2.29 -4.95
CA SER A 264 -10.24 3.41 -4.44
C SER A 264 -10.97 4.12 -5.57
N GLY A 265 -12.19 4.61 -5.29
CA GLY A 265 -12.98 5.40 -6.23
C GLY A 265 -12.47 6.84 -6.35
N ALA A 266 -11.79 7.34 -5.32
CA ALA A 266 -11.17 8.65 -5.29
C ALA A 266 -9.96 8.67 -4.35
N VAL A 267 -9.08 9.65 -4.50
CA VAL A 267 -7.90 9.86 -3.67
C VAL A 267 -7.91 11.25 -3.05
N VAL A 268 -7.68 11.34 -1.74
CA VAL A 268 -7.48 12.61 -1.04
C VAL A 268 -6.03 12.74 -0.60
N VAL A 269 -5.36 13.80 -1.02
CA VAL A 269 -4.03 14.20 -0.58
C VAL A 269 -4.16 15.27 0.48
N VAL A 270 -3.83 14.94 1.75
CA VAL A 270 -4.00 15.86 2.88
C VAL A 270 -2.80 16.78 3.04
N GLU A 271 -1.60 16.25 3.02
CA GLU A 271 -0.35 16.99 3.04
C GLU A 271 0.64 16.35 2.09
N ALA A 272 1.39 17.17 1.36
CA ALA A 272 2.46 16.71 0.50
C ALA A 272 3.61 17.72 0.45
N ARG A 273 4.83 17.27 0.70
CA ARG A 273 6.04 18.05 0.38
C ARG A 273 6.26 18.07 -1.12
N TRP A 274 7.11 18.97 -1.60
CA TRP A 274 7.41 19.16 -3.02
C TRP A 274 7.75 17.86 -3.77
N ARG A 275 8.43 16.92 -3.12
CA ARG A 275 8.79 15.58 -3.66
C ARG A 275 8.24 14.49 -2.76
N SER A 276 6.92 14.38 -2.67
CA SER A 276 6.24 13.41 -1.81
C SER A 276 5.74 12.20 -2.61
N GLY A 277 5.80 11.00 -1.99
CA GLY A 277 5.17 9.79 -2.53
C GLY A 277 3.65 9.92 -2.72
N ALA A 278 2.98 10.79 -1.99
CA ALA A 278 1.55 11.05 -2.16
C ALA A 278 1.20 11.61 -3.54
N GLN A 279 2.10 12.42 -4.14
CA GLN A 279 1.93 12.91 -5.51
C GLN A 279 2.00 11.78 -6.55
N ASN A 280 2.79 10.74 -6.29
CA ASN A 280 2.83 9.55 -7.13
C ASN A 280 1.50 8.78 -7.06
N THR A 281 0.89 8.65 -5.86
CA THR A 281 -0.45 8.06 -5.72
C THR A 281 -1.50 8.88 -6.45
N ALA A 282 -1.46 10.22 -6.34
CA ALA A 282 -2.35 11.12 -7.07
C ALA A 282 -2.18 10.98 -8.59
N GLY A 283 -0.93 10.88 -9.09
CA GLY A 283 -0.65 10.63 -10.50
C GLY A 283 -1.25 9.32 -11.01
N HIS A 284 -1.11 8.24 -10.25
CA HIS A 284 -1.75 6.96 -10.59
C HIS A 284 -3.28 7.06 -10.60
N ALA A 285 -3.88 7.77 -9.64
CA ALA A 285 -5.32 7.98 -9.60
C ALA A 285 -5.82 8.71 -10.85
N LEU A 286 -5.16 9.82 -11.23
CA LEU A 286 -5.49 10.57 -12.43
C LEU A 286 -5.36 9.73 -13.71
N SER A 287 -4.31 8.90 -13.83
CA SER A 287 -4.12 8.03 -14.99
C SER A 287 -5.19 6.94 -15.09
N LEU A 288 -5.83 6.57 -13.97
CA LEU A 288 -6.95 5.64 -13.90
C LEU A 288 -8.33 6.33 -14.02
N GLY A 289 -8.36 7.65 -14.28
CA GLY A 289 -9.62 8.41 -14.34
C GLY A 289 -10.32 8.56 -12.98
N ARG A 290 -9.59 8.39 -11.85
CA ARG A 290 -10.14 8.59 -10.51
C ARG A 290 -10.06 10.06 -10.13
N GLU A 291 -11.10 10.56 -9.44
CA GLU A 291 -11.06 11.90 -8.87
C GLU A 291 -9.97 12.03 -7.79
N VAL A 292 -9.28 13.16 -7.81
CA VAL A 292 -8.26 13.50 -6.82
C VAL A 292 -8.64 14.79 -6.12
N GLY A 293 -8.83 14.71 -4.81
CA GLY A 293 -9.01 15.85 -3.93
C GLY A 293 -7.70 16.24 -3.25
N VAL A 294 -7.48 17.53 -3.10
CA VAL A 294 -6.28 18.06 -2.45
C VAL A 294 -6.68 19.05 -1.38
N VAL A 295 -6.20 18.80 -0.16
CA VAL A 295 -6.43 19.70 0.96
C VAL A 295 -5.47 20.88 0.87
N PRO A 296 -5.94 22.13 0.94
CA PRO A 296 -5.10 23.30 0.99
C PRO A 296 -4.40 23.39 2.36
N GLY A 297 -3.29 24.10 2.41
CA GLY A 297 -2.60 24.38 3.67
C GLY A 297 -1.89 25.72 3.64
N PRO A 298 -1.23 26.11 4.73
CA PRO A 298 -0.52 27.40 4.78
C PRO A 298 0.54 27.48 3.69
N ILE A 299 0.59 28.62 2.98
CA ILE A 299 1.57 28.86 1.90
C ILE A 299 3.02 28.86 2.41
N THR A 300 3.22 29.11 3.70
CA THR A 300 4.52 29.09 4.36
C THR A 300 4.94 27.72 4.84
N SER A 301 4.06 26.70 4.76
CA SER A 301 4.34 25.35 5.23
C SER A 301 4.96 24.49 4.13
N PRO A 302 6.18 23.94 4.33
CA PRO A 302 6.74 22.97 3.38
C PRO A 302 5.88 21.72 3.18
N SER A 303 5.06 21.36 4.18
CA SER A 303 4.12 20.21 4.11
C SER A 303 2.95 20.45 3.15
N SER A 304 2.69 21.70 2.76
CA SER A 304 1.63 22.07 1.82
C SER A 304 2.13 22.29 0.39
N ALA A 305 3.44 22.41 0.19
CA ALA A 305 4.03 22.79 -1.09
C ALA A 305 3.67 21.84 -2.25
N GLY A 306 3.60 20.54 -1.98
CA GLY A 306 3.18 19.54 -2.97
C GLY A 306 1.68 19.58 -3.25
N CYS A 307 0.86 19.91 -2.23
CA CYS A 307 -0.58 20.13 -2.41
C CYS A 307 -0.84 21.34 -3.31
N HIS A 308 -0.15 22.47 -3.05
CA HIS A 308 -0.27 23.67 -3.88
C HIS A 308 0.14 23.40 -5.33
N ARG A 309 1.22 22.63 -5.53
CA ARG A 309 1.66 22.23 -6.87
C ARG A 309 0.59 21.39 -7.58
N LEU A 310 0.01 20.39 -6.92
CA LEU A 310 -1.06 19.58 -7.50
C LEU A 310 -2.26 20.45 -7.90
N LEU A 311 -2.67 21.41 -7.06
CA LEU A 311 -3.76 22.34 -7.35
C LEU A 311 -3.49 23.26 -8.53
N GLN A 312 -2.21 23.55 -8.84
CA GLN A 312 -1.82 24.42 -9.96
C GLN A 312 -1.60 23.65 -11.26
N GLU A 313 -1.04 22.44 -11.18
CA GLU A 313 -0.50 21.73 -12.35
C GLU A 313 -1.36 20.53 -12.81
N ALA A 314 -2.31 20.05 -11.98
CA ALA A 314 -3.07 18.85 -12.26
C ALA A 314 -4.59 19.10 -12.20
N PRO A 315 -5.39 18.28 -12.90
CA PRO A 315 -6.85 18.35 -12.86
C PRO A 315 -7.37 17.73 -11.55
N VAL A 316 -7.17 18.42 -10.43
CA VAL A 316 -7.57 17.99 -9.10
C VAL A 316 -8.59 18.93 -8.49
N ARG A 317 -9.37 18.46 -7.53
CA ARG A 317 -10.38 19.26 -6.82
C ARG A 317 -9.84 19.75 -5.49
N LEU A 318 -10.13 21.00 -5.14
CA LEU A 318 -9.87 21.52 -3.81
C LEU A 318 -10.85 20.88 -2.81
N VAL A 319 -10.32 20.39 -1.68
CA VAL A 319 -11.08 19.87 -0.55
C VAL A 319 -10.87 20.85 0.62
N ALA A 320 -11.81 21.76 0.79
CA ALA A 320 -11.82 22.75 1.87
C ALA A 320 -12.72 22.33 3.05
N ASP A 321 -13.56 21.33 2.85
CA ASP A 321 -14.45 20.76 3.86
C ASP A 321 -14.40 19.22 3.80
N PRO A 322 -14.43 18.50 4.95
CA PRO A 322 -14.43 17.04 4.97
C PRO A 322 -15.57 16.37 4.17
N ALA A 323 -16.72 17.04 3.99
CA ALA A 323 -17.80 16.50 3.19
C ALA A 323 -17.43 16.38 1.71
N GLN A 324 -16.68 17.36 1.19
CA GLN A 324 -16.24 17.40 -0.20
C GLN A 324 -15.36 16.21 -0.59
N ALA A 325 -14.72 15.56 0.39
CA ALA A 325 -13.95 14.34 0.13
C ALA A 325 -14.85 13.17 -0.31
N LEU A 326 -16.09 13.11 0.16
CA LEU A 326 -17.06 12.09 -0.25
C LEU A 326 -17.69 12.41 -1.61
N ASP A 327 -17.80 13.70 -1.96
CA ASP A 327 -18.32 14.16 -3.26
C ASP A 327 -17.37 13.81 -4.43
N LEU A 328 -16.17 13.34 -4.13
CA LEU A 328 -15.20 12.81 -5.12
C LEU A 328 -15.54 11.38 -5.54
N LEU A 329 -16.26 10.64 -4.70
CA LEU A 329 -16.60 9.25 -5.01
C LEU A 329 -17.62 9.17 -6.14
N PRO A 330 -17.50 8.22 -7.06
CA PRO A 330 -18.49 8.01 -8.08
C PRO A 330 -19.86 7.69 -7.42
N PRO A 331 -20.99 8.15 -7.99
CA PRO A 331 -22.31 7.85 -7.47
C PRO A 331 -22.49 6.32 -7.40
N GLY A 332 -22.69 5.81 -6.17
CA GLY A 332 -22.90 4.37 -5.95
C GLY A 332 -24.19 3.93 -6.64
N GLN A 333 -24.16 2.81 -7.36
CA GLN A 333 -25.38 2.13 -7.80
C GLN A 333 -26.11 1.66 -6.54
N GLY A 334 -27.11 2.41 -6.09
CA GLY A 334 -27.92 2.09 -4.91
C GLY A 334 -28.26 3.25 -3.98
N ALA A 335 -27.86 4.47 -4.29
CA ALA A 335 -28.42 5.64 -3.61
C ALA A 335 -29.85 5.88 -4.11
N VAL A 336 -30.82 5.18 -3.51
CA VAL A 336 -32.22 5.58 -3.57
C VAL A 336 -32.28 6.97 -2.93
N GLY A 337 -32.67 7.98 -3.74
CA GLY A 337 -32.68 9.37 -3.38
C GLY A 337 -33.53 9.62 -2.11
N GLY A 338 -32.85 10.02 -1.06
CA GLY A 338 -33.43 10.79 0.01
C GLY A 338 -33.26 12.26 -0.35
N PRO A 339 -34.27 13.11 -0.14
CA PRO A 339 -34.20 14.52 -0.51
C PRO A 339 -33.06 15.21 0.26
N ALA A 340 -32.26 15.98 -0.47
CA ALA A 340 -31.29 16.89 0.11
C ALA A 340 -32.00 17.81 1.13
N ARG A 341 -31.79 17.54 2.41
CA ARG A 341 -32.09 18.51 3.45
C ARG A 341 -30.93 19.49 3.53
N SER A 342 -31.14 20.64 2.99
CA SER A 342 -30.39 21.84 3.30
C SER A 342 -30.79 22.29 4.70
N ASP A 343 -30.18 21.76 5.72
CA ASP A 343 -30.13 22.38 7.03
C ASP A 343 -28.75 23.01 7.16
N ALA A 344 -28.69 24.30 6.80
CA ALA A 344 -27.63 25.18 7.23
C ALA A 344 -27.81 25.35 8.75
N ALA A 345 -27.19 24.48 9.52
CA ALA A 345 -26.96 24.70 10.93
C ALA A 345 -25.59 25.37 11.07
N ASP A 346 -25.59 26.55 11.68
CA ASP A 346 -24.41 27.28 12.11
C ASP A 346 -23.42 26.34 12.82
N PRO A 347 -22.12 26.50 12.57
CA PRO A 347 -21.12 25.67 13.25
C PRO A 347 -21.21 25.93 14.76
N PRO A 348 -21.29 24.89 15.61
CA PRO A 348 -21.23 25.10 17.04
C PRO A 348 -19.90 25.76 17.38
N ALA A 349 -19.96 26.80 18.19
CA ALA A 349 -18.83 27.50 18.77
C ALA A 349 -17.84 26.47 19.33
N VAL A 350 -16.58 26.56 18.91
CA VAL A 350 -15.49 25.71 19.38
C VAL A 350 -15.31 26.01 20.88
N ALA A 351 -15.88 25.16 21.72
CA ALA A 351 -15.52 25.14 23.12
C ALA A 351 -14.06 24.73 23.21
N SER A 352 -13.25 25.60 23.78
CA SER A 352 -11.86 25.34 24.15
C SER A 352 -11.84 24.17 25.14
N THR A 353 -11.67 22.95 24.66
CA THR A 353 -11.35 21.81 25.49
C THR A 353 -9.85 21.81 25.72
N GLU A 354 -9.49 21.71 26.98
CA GLU A 354 -8.11 21.53 27.47
C GLU A 354 -7.36 20.49 26.64
N PRO A 355 -6.03 20.65 26.48
CA PRO A 355 -5.23 19.70 25.71
C PRO A 355 -5.35 18.31 26.33
N PRO A 356 -5.60 17.25 25.51
CA PRO A 356 -5.57 15.89 26.02
C PRO A 356 -4.21 15.60 26.61
N HIS A 357 -4.20 14.90 27.73
CA HIS A 357 -3.01 14.47 28.45
C HIS A 357 -1.88 14.09 27.49
N ALA A 358 -0.71 14.67 27.71
CA ALA A 358 0.50 14.39 26.97
C ALA A 358 0.74 12.86 26.95
N ALA A 359 0.49 12.25 25.80
CA ALA A 359 0.97 10.90 25.56
C ALA A 359 2.50 10.95 25.70
N ALA A 360 3.06 10.06 26.50
CA ALA A 360 4.50 9.96 26.69
C ALA A 360 5.22 10.01 25.35
N ALA A 361 6.14 10.96 25.18
CA ALA A 361 6.90 11.14 23.95
C ALA A 361 7.58 9.83 23.59
N ARG A 362 7.34 9.33 22.35
CA ARG A 362 7.97 8.10 21.89
C ARG A 362 9.43 8.38 21.53
N PRO A 363 10.34 7.40 21.68
CA PRO A 363 11.76 7.57 21.33
C PRO A 363 11.99 8.02 19.87
N THR A 364 11.02 7.79 18.99
CA THR A 364 11.07 8.15 17.57
C THR A 364 10.45 9.50 17.23
N ASP A 365 9.87 10.20 18.24
CA ASP A 365 9.29 11.53 17.99
C ASP A 365 10.40 12.55 17.70
N GLY A 366 10.22 13.33 16.64
CA GLY A 366 11.18 14.33 16.21
C GLY A 366 12.36 13.79 15.38
N LEU A 367 12.31 12.56 14.87
CA LEU A 367 13.24 12.05 13.86
C LEU A 367 12.88 12.61 12.47
N THR A 368 13.91 12.90 11.66
CA THR A 368 13.72 13.22 10.23
C THR A 368 13.28 12.00 9.44
N VAL A 369 12.79 12.19 8.21
CA VAL A 369 12.39 11.06 7.34
C VAL A 369 13.55 10.09 7.11
N GLU A 370 14.75 10.63 6.88
CA GLU A 370 15.95 9.80 6.68
C GLU A 370 16.31 9.03 7.95
N GLU A 371 16.20 9.67 9.12
CA GLU A 371 16.42 9.04 10.41
C GLU A 371 15.39 7.94 10.70
N LEU A 372 14.13 8.17 10.35
CA LEU A 372 13.09 7.16 10.46
C LEU A 372 13.36 5.96 9.54
N LEU A 373 13.71 6.22 8.27
CA LEU A 373 14.02 5.15 7.30
C LEU A 373 15.19 4.27 7.74
N VAL A 374 16.26 4.87 8.26
CA VAL A 374 17.42 4.11 8.76
C VAL A 374 17.07 3.42 10.07
N CYS A 375 16.38 4.09 11.00
CA CYS A 375 15.93 3.50 12.26
C CYS A 375 15.02 2.28 12.04
N GLU A 376 14.18 2.31 11.01
CA GLU A 376 13.32 1.20 10.61
C GLU A 376 14.08 0.06 9.93
N ALA A 377 15.12 0.39 9.15
CA ALA A 377 15.96 -0.60 8.52
C ALA A 377 16.86 -1.35 9.52
N LEU A 378 17.08 -0.78 10.72
CA LEU A 378 17.88 -1.39 11.78
C LEU A 378 17.11 -2.55 12.44
N PRO A 379 17.64 -3.78 12.38
CA PRO A 379 17.02 -4.92 13.08
C PRO A 379 17.27 -4.84 14.59
N VAL A 380 16.30 -5.31 15.38
CA VAL A 380 16.37 -5.28 16.86
C VAL A 380 17.31 -6.36 17.40
N ARG A 381 17.30 -7.56 16.80
CA ARG A 381 17.99 -8.73 17.40
C ARG A 381 19.33 -9.11 16.74
N ARG A 382 19.60 -8.66 15.53
CA ARG A 382 20.78 -9.04 14.76
C ARG A 382 21.43 -7.82 14.12
N ALA A 383 22.70 -7.57 14.39
CA ALA A 383 23.44 -6.50 13.74
C ALA A 383 23.67 -6.79 12.24
N VAL A 384 23.51 -5.78 11.40
CA VAL A 384 23.71 -5.82 9.94
C VAL A 384 24.78 -4.81 9.52
N ASP A 385 25.42 -5.07 8.38
CA ASP A 385 26.38 -4.14 7.77
C ASP A 385 25.68 -2.90 7.17
N VAL A 386 26.47 -1.87 6.90
CA VAL A 386 25.94 -0.59 6.38
C VAL A 386 25.40 -0.76 4.96
N ASP A 387 25.96 -1.66 4.16
CA ASP A 387 25.50 -1.91 2.79
C ASP A 387 24.10 -2.51 2.78
N ALA A 388 23.80 -3.44 3.69
CA ALA A 388 22.46 -3.96 3.87
C ALA A 388 21.46 -2.85 4.30
N LEU A 389 21.92 -1.90 5.13
CA LEU A 389 21.10 -0.76 5.54
C LEU A 389 20.87 0.24 4.39
N THR A 390 21.85 0.48 3.52
CA THR A 390 21.65 1.33 2.33
C THR A 390 20.58 0.75 1.41
N VAL A 391 20.60 -0.55 1.21
CA VAL A 391 19.61 -1.27 0.40
C VAL A 391 18.23 -1.23 1.07
N SER A 392 18.18 -1.47 2.38
CA SER A 392 16.90 -1.53 3.12
C SER A 392 16.26 -0.16 3.32
N ALA A 393 17.06 0.86 3.62
CA ALA A 393 16.59 2.24 3.80
C ALA A 393 16.34 2.96 2.47
N GLY A 394 16.92 2.47 1.37
CA GLY A 394 16.85 3.11 0.04
C GLY A 394 17.54 4.47 0.00
N LEU A 395 18.62 4.65 0.79
CA LEU A 395 19.39 5.88 0.92
C LEU A 395 20.84 5.66 0.45
N SER A 396 21.54 6.75 0.11
CA SER A 396 22.95 6.66 -0.25
C SER A 396 23.81 6.30 0.96
N LEU A 397 24.96 5.64 0.74
CA LEU A 397 25.90 5.27 1.80
C LEU A 397 26.31 6.47 2.69
N PRO A 398 26.67 7.65 2.15
CA PRO A 398 26.99 8.81 2.97
C PRO A 398 25.81 9.25 3.85
N THR A 399 24.60 9.21 3.32
CA THR A 399 23.38 9.56 4.07
C THR A 399 23.14 8.59 5.21
N VAL A 400 23.24 7.27 4.94
CA VAL A 400 23.05 6.23 5.96
C VAL A 400 24.07 6.38 7.09
N LEU A 401 25.35 6.60 6.79
CA LEU A 401 26.40 6.79 7.80
C LEU A 401 26.16 8.04 8.66
N ALA A 402 25.77 9.16 8.04
CA ALA A 402 25.43 10.37 8.77
C ALA A 402 24.23 10.18 9.70
N VAL A 403 23.22 9.46 9.23
CA VAL A 403 22.02 9.15 9.99
C VAL A 403 22.33 8.20 11.14
N LEU A 404 23.07 7.12 10.92
CA LEU A 404 23.49 6.17 11.96
C LEU A 404 24.22 6.88 13.11
N THR A 405 25.09 7.85 12.78
CA THR A 405 25.79 8.66 13.76
C THR A 405 24.81 9.49 14.61
N ARG A 406 23.77 10.07 14.01
CA ARG A 406 22.74 10.83 14.74
C ARG A 406 21.85 9.93 15.59
N LEU A 407 21.42 8.79 15.05
CA LEU A 407 20.62 7.81 15.77
C LEU A 407 21.38 7.22 16.99
N ALA A 408 22.68 6.95 16.83
CA ALA A 408 23.53 6.48 17.93
C ALA A 408 23.63 7.53 19.06
N ARG A 409 23.78 8.82 18.72
CA ARG A 409 23.78 9.90 19.72
C ARG A 409 22.45 10.03 20.48
N ARG A 410 21.34 9.62 19.87
CA ARG A 410 20.01 9.59 20.49
C ARG A 410 19.71 8.28 21.21
N GLY A 411 20.64 7.33 21.25
CA GLY A 411 20.45 6.01 21.85
C GLY A 411 19.49 5.10 21.09
N LEU A 412 19.22 5.39 19.81
CA LEU A 412 18.29 4.61 18.97
C LEU A 412 18.98 3.59 18.08
N ALA A 413 20.29 3.69 17.90
CA ALA A 413 21.13 2.74 17.18
C ALA A 413 22.39 2.46 17.97
N GLU A 414 22.88 1.23 17.88
CA GLU A 414 24.16 0.85 18.44
C GLU A 414 25.03 0.12 17.42
N ARG A 415 26.33 0.34 17.52
CA ARG A 415 27.32 -0.34 16.70
C ARG A 415 27.87 -1.53 17.47
N VAL A 416 27.79 -2.71 16.88
CA VAL A 416 28.36 -3.94 17.40
C VAL A 416 29.43 -4.39 16.43
N GLU A 417 30.69 -4.22 16.77
CA GLU A 417 31.83 -4.36 15.86
C GLU A 417 31.70 -3.43 14.65
N ASP A 418 31.66 -3.95 13.43
CA ASP A 418 31.45 -3.21 12.19
C ASP A 418 29.99 -3.24 11.68
N ARG A 419 29.06 -3.69 12.53
CA ARG A 419 27.64 -3.83 12.20
C ARG A 419 26.77 -2.95 13.08
N TRP A 420 25.54 -2.73 12.65
CA TRP A 420 24.60 -1.86 13.33
C TRP A 420 23.30 -2.59 13.65
N ARG A 421 22.74 -2.30 14.81
CA ARG A 421 21.40 -2.73 15.21
C ARG A 421 20.66 -1.60 15.93
N ARG A 422 19.37 -1.78 16.09
CA ARG A 422 18.55 -0.90 16.89
C ARG A 422 18.91 -1.09 18.37
N SER A 423 19.04 0.02 19.11
CA SER A 423 19.22 -0.04 20.56
C SER A 423 17.89 -0.39 21.23
N ASP A 424 17.91 -1.33 22.18
CA ASP A 424 16.80 -1.59 23.07
C ASP A 424 16.79 -0.47 24.11
N GLY A 425 16.03 0.62 23.86
CA GLY A 425 15.88 1.76 24.73
C GLY A 425 14.98 1.48 25.94
#